data_bcb161bc7704ae073a3c489de5fe82aa
#
_entry.id   bcb161bc7704ae073a3c489de5fe82aa
#
_cell.length_a   1.000
_cell.length_b   1.000
_cell.length_c   1.000
_cell.angle_alpha   90.00
_cell.angle_beta   90.00
_cell.angle_gamma   90.00
#
_symmetry.space_group_name_H-M   'P 1'
#
loop_
_entity.id
_entity.type
_entity.pdbx_description
1 polymer ?
#
loop_
_entity_poly.entity_id
_entity_poly.type
_entity_poly.pdbx_seq_one_letter_code
_entity_poly.pdbx_strand_id
1 'polypeptide(L)'
;MEAKGPWQNEADSKRTGADWPLGIPTVRDRVVQAAVLLILEPILEVDFLDCSFGFRPGRSAHQALETIRQNLAAGRCTVSDADLEGCFDSIAHDQLLACVRMRVVDGSVLRLIEQWLNAVVEESDKEGRKHRRRNDKGTPQGGVISPLLANIYLHWFDHVFHAKNGPAQRVRAALVRYADDFVVLARSAGPDLREFIEKKIEGWLGLRINREKTRVVNLREQSAVLEFLGDSFRLDRDRHGRKMRYWNMQPSEKALAREREKLRGLINHRRCFQPLPELIGELNRHLRGWANYFRAGYSREAFREINAHVRKRLARHLRRRSQRGWRPAKGTTVYAHLHHLGLIYL
;
A
#
# COMPACT_ATOMS: atom_id res chain seq x y z
N MET A 1 -17.64 16.16 25.19
CA MET A 1 -16.15 16.20 25.19
C MET A 1 -15.76 16.94 23.92
N GLU A 2 -15.10 18.07 24.02
CA GLU A 2 -14.70 18.85 22.85
C GLU A 2 -13.31 18.42 22.38
N ALA A 3 -13.13 18.23 21.07
CA ALA A 3 -11.80 18.05 20.47
C ALA A 3 -11.03 19.38 20.63
N LYS A 4 -9.96 19.38 21.41
CA LYS A 4 -9.19 20.59 21.73
C LYS A 4 -7.72 20.38 21.36
N GLY A 5 -7.34 20.86 20.18
CA GLY A 5 -5.96 21.04 19.80
C GLY A 5 -5.75 20.98 18.30
N PRO A 6 -4.79 21.75 17.75
CA PRO A 6 -4.44 21.66 16.36
C PRO A 6 -3.72 20.34 16.05
N TRP A 7 -3.99 19.77 14.90
CA TRP A 7 -3.21 18.70 14.32
C TRP A 7 -1.82 19.22 13.95
N GLN A 8 -0.78 18.49 14.30
CA GLN A 8 0.57 18.83 13.88
C GLN A 8 0.94 18.03 12.64
N ASN A 9 1.26 18.73 11.54
CA ASN A 9 1.79 18.08 10.35
C ASN A 9 3.31 17.93 10.48
N GLU A 10 3.79 16.70 10.58
CA GLU A 10 5.20 16.37 10.35
C GLU A 10 5.35 15.79 8.94
N ALA A 11 6.18 16.43 8.13
CA ALA A 11 6.52 15.88 6.81
C ALA A 11 7.38 14.62 6.99
N ASP A 12 6.84 13.45 6.71
CA ASP A 12 7.60 12.20 6.66
C ASP A 12 8.37 12.08 5.33
N SER A 13 9.37 12.96 5.16
CA SER A 13 10.25 13.02 3.98
C SER A 13 11.11 11.76 3.79
N LYS A 14 11.13 10.85 4.77
CA LYS A 14 12.05 9.71 4.80
C LYS A 14 11.53 8.46 4.07
N ARG A 15 10.26 8.41 3.69
CA ARG A 15 9.67 7.16 3.19
C ARG A 15 9.45 7.05 1.68
N THR A 16 9.19 8.16 0.98
CA THR A 16 8.75 8.06 -0.44
C THR A 16 9.31 9.11 -1.40
N GLY A 17 10.08 10.09 -0.92
CA GLY A 17 10.57 11.18 -1.77
C GLY A 17 9.49 12.20 -2.19
N ALA A 18 8.25 12.01 -1.77
CA ALA A 18 7.19 13.01 -1.81
C ALA A 18 6.87 13.42 -0.36
N ASP A 19 6.86 14.72 -0.10
CA ASP A 19 6.47 15.27 1.19
C ASP A 19 4.93 15.12 1.34
N TRP A 20 4.51 14.00 1.96
CA TRP A 20 3.11 13.83 2.37
C TRP A 20 2.97 14.40 3.77
N PRO A 21 2.17 15.43 3.99
CA PRO A 21 1.95 15.98 5.32
C PRO A 21 1.21 14.96 6.19
N LEU A 22 1.87 14.48 7.23
CA LEU A 22 1.27 13.57 8.21
C LEU A 22 0.63 14.40 9.33
N GLY A 23 -0.70 14.40 9.41
CA GLY A 23 -1.43 15.06 10.48
C GLY A 23 -1.41 14.22 11.77
N ILE A 24 -0.68 14.65 12.79
CA ILE A 24 -0.59 13.97 14.07
C ILE A 24 -1.60 14.58 15.03
N PRO A 25 -2.66 13.86 15.43
CA PRO A 25 -3.59 14.35 16.45
C PRO A 25 -2.95 14.38 17.84
N THR A 26 -3.51 15.22 18.72
CA THR A 26 -3.07 15.23 20.12
C THR A 26 -3.24 13.84 20.75
N VAL A 27 -2.43 13.54 21.80
CA VAL A 27 -2.54 12.25 22.50
C VAL A 27 -3.97 12.02 23.02
N ARG A 28 -4.63 13.06 23.50
CA ARG A 28 -6.03 12.99 23.97
C ARG A 28 -6.97 12.61 22.84
N ASP A 29 -6.87 13.27 21.69
CA ASP A 29 -7.71 12.95 20.54
C ASP A 29 -7.45 11.53 20.02
N ARG A 30 -6.19 11.10 20.00
CA ARG A 30 -5.85 9.71 19.62
C ARG A 30 -6.51 8.67 20.51
N VAL A 31 -6.55 8.90 21.83
CA VAL A 31 -7.24 8.01 22.77
C VAL A 31 -8.73 7.97 22.51
N VAL A 32 -9.37 9.13 22.32
CA VAL A 32 -10.81 9.20 22.05
C VAL A 32 -11.16 8.62 20.69
N GLN A 33 -10.34 8.88 19.65
CA GLN A 33 -10.49 8.26 18.33
C GLN A 33 -10.37 6.74 18.41
N ALA A 34 -9.40 6.21 19.17
CA ALA A 34 -9.24 4.77 19.37
C ALA A 34 -10.46 4.16 20.07
N ALA A 35 -11.00 4.82 21.08
CA ALA A 35 -12.21 4.35 21.77
C ALA A 35 -13.43 4.30 20.81
N VAL A 36 -13.62 5.36 20.01
CA VAL A 36 -14.70 5.40 19.01
C VAL A 36 -14.48 4.35 17.91
N LEU A 37 -13.24 4.16 17.45
CA LEU A 37 -12.89 3.14 16.48
C LEU A 37 -13.28 1.73 16.98
N LEU A 38 -12.91 1.38 18.21
CA LEU A 38 -13.22 0.07 18.81
C LEU A 38 -14.74 -0.22 18.86
N ILE A 39 -15.58 0.83 18.94
CA ILE A 39 -17.03 0.67 18.93
C ILE A 39 -17.58 0.60 17.51
N LEU A 40 -17.10 1.45 16.61
CA LEU A 40 -17.64 1.57 15.26
C LEU A 40 -17.16 0.49 14.31
N GLU A 41 -15.90 0.05 14.45
CA GLU A 41 -15.29 -0.93 13.54
C GLU A 41 -16.09 -2.23 13.44
N PRO A 42 -16.47 -2.93 14.52
CA PRO A 42 -17.25 -4.16 14.42
C PRO A 42 -18.66 -3.94 13.85
N ILE A 43 -19.26 -2.77 14.04
CA ILE A 43 -20.58 -2.44 13.51
C ILE A 43 -20.51 -2.26 11.98
N LEU A 44 -19.49 -1.57 11.49
CA LEU A 44 -19.33 -1.23 10.08
C LEU A 44 -18.68 -2.37 9.28
N GLU A 45 -17.86 -3.21 9.95
CA GLU A 45 -17.21 -4.36 9.31
C GLU A 45 -18.23 -5.35 8.71
N VAL A 46 -19.39 -5.48 9.32
CA VAL A 46 -20.49 -6.34 8.83
C VAL A 46 -21.03 -5.88 7.48
N ASP A 47 -20.96 -4.59 7.18
CA ASP A 47 -21.48 -4.02 5.95
C ASP A 47 -20.46 -4.06 4.81
N PHE A 48 -19.16 -4.02 5.13
CA PHE A 48 -18.12 -3.96 4.13
C PHE A 48 -18.07 -5.21 3.24
N LEU A 49 -18.08 -4.99 1.93
CA LEU A 49 -18.05 -6.07 0.95
C LEU A 49 -16.69 -6.78 0.90
N ASP A 50 -16.70 -8.01 0.42
CA ASP A 50 -15.50 -8.86 0.29
C ASP A 50 -14.46 -8.36 -0.73
N CYS A 51 -14.82 -7.37 -1.54
CA CYS A 51 -13.91 -6.73 -2.49
C CYS A 51 -12.93 -5.74 -1.84
N SER A 52 -13.17 -5.33 -0.60
CA SER A 52 -12.35 -4.36 0.16
C SER A 52 -11.47 -5.07 1.18
N PHE A 53 -10.17 -4.76 1.20
CA PHE A 53 -9.17 -5.45 2.02
C PHE A 53 -8.35 -4.53 2.92
N GLY A 54 -8.06 -3.30 2.50
CA GLY A 54 -7.19 -2.37 3.23
C GLY A 54 -7.83 -1.84 4.51
N PHE A 55 -7.03 -1.73 5.58
CA PHE A 55 -7.46 -1.18 6.88
C PHE A 55 -8.67 -1.88 7.51
N ARG A 56 -8.82 -3.17 7.28
CA ARG A 56 -9.91 -3.99 7.84
C ARG A 56 -9.34 -5.12 8.69
N PRO A 57 -9.94 -5.43 9.86
CA PRO A 57 -9.52 -6.54 10.70
C PRO A 57 -9.64 -7.89 9.96
N GLY A 58 -8.64 -8.75 10.11
CA GLY A 58 -8.63 -10.07 9.46
C GLY A 58 -8.43 -10.06 7.94
N ARG A 59 -8.28 -8.89 7.32
CA ARG A 59 -7.99 -8.74 5.88
C ARG A 59 -6.52 -8.37 5.66
N SER A 60 -5.97 -8.75 4.50
CA SER A 60 -4.56 -8.50 4.19
C SER A 60 -4.32 -8.21 2.71
N ALA A 61 -3.14 -7.62 2.42
CA ALA A 61 -2.68 -7.42 1.06
C ALA A 61 -2.59 -8.74 0.28
N HIS A 62 -2.13 -9.82 0.94
CA HIS A 62 -2.05 -11.14 0.31
C HIS A 62 -3.41 -11.69 -0.13
N GLN A 63 -4.47 -11.44 0.64
CA GLN A 63 -5.83 -11.84 0.24
C GLN A 63 -6.30 -11.04 -0.99
N ALA A 64 -6.00 -9.74 -1.06
CA ALA A 64 -6.29 -8.93 -2.23
C ALA A 64 -5.54 -9.45 -3.49
N LEU A 65 -4.23 -9.71 -3.36
CA LEU A 65 -3.40 -10.28 -4.43
C LEU A 65 -3.89 -11.65 -4.89
N GLU A 66 -4.27 -12.52 -3.95
CA GLU A 66 -4.83 -13.85 -4.26
C GLU A 66 -6.19 -13.71 -5.00
N THR A 67 -7.03 -12.77 -4.59
CA THR A 67 -8.30 -12.48 -5.28
C THR A 67 -8.06 -12.03 -6.72
N ILE A 68 -7.05 -11.19 -6.97
CA ILE A 68 -6.63 -10.81 -8.34
C ILE A 68 -6.21 -12.06 -9.11
N ARG A 69 -5.35 -12.90 -8.55
CA ARG A 69 -4.86 -14.13 -9.20
C ARG A 69 -6.01 -15.08 -9.60
N GLN A 70 -7.00 -15.26 -8.70
CA GLN A 70 -8.18 -16.09 -8.95
C GLN A 70 -9.05 -15.49 -10.09
N ASN A 71 -9.24 -14.18 -10.12
CA ASN A 71 -9.98 -13.51 -11.18
C ASN A 71 -9.28 -13.64 -12.54
N LEU A 72 -7.95 -13.50 -12.57
CA LEU A 72 -7.16 -13.73 -13.79
C LEU A 72 -7.27 -15.17 -14.26
N ALA A 73 -7.22 -16.16 -13.36
CA ALA A 73 -7.43 -17.57 -13.67
C ALA A 73 -8.86 -17.85 -14.21
N ALA A 74 -9.87 -17.13 -13.71
CA ALA A 74 -11.25 -17.18 -14.22
C ALA A 74 -11.45 -16.47 -15.55
N GLY A 75 -10.38 -15.94 -16.17
CA GLY A 75 -10.38 -15.32 -17.49
C GLY A 75 -10.75 -13.84 -17.52
N ARG A 76 -10.78 -13.15 -16.37
CA ARG A 76 -10.94 -11.69 -16.29
C ARG A 76 -9.57 -11.01 -16.45
N CYS A 77 -9.11 -10.96 -17.70
CA CYS A 77 -7.73 -10.54 -18.02
C CYS A 77 -7.60 -9.09 -18.46
N THR A 78 -8.71 -8.39 -18.67
CA THR A 78 -8.69 -6.95 -18.92
C THR A 78 -8.85 -6.24 -17.58
N VAL A 79 -7.84 -5.46 -17.22
CA VAL A 79 -7.74 -4.81 -15.91
C VAL A 79 -7.75 -3.30 -16.10
N SER A 80 -8.65 -2.63 -15.40
CA SER A 80 -8.63 -1.19 -15.22
C SER A 80 -7.97 -0.90 -13.87
N ASP A 81 -6.77 -0.36 -13.90
CA ASP A 81 -5.98 0.07 -12.76
C ASP A 81 -6.24 1.57 -12.59
N ALA A 82 -6.92 1.96 -11.53
CA ALA A 82 -7.30 3.34 -11.28
C ALA A 82 -6.64 3.86 -10.00
N ASP A 83 -5.90 4.96 -10.15
CA ASP A 83 -5.21 5.68 -9.07
C ASP A 83 -6.02 6.93 -8.71
N LEU A 84 -6.30 7.14 -7.43
CA LEU A 84 -7.02 8.31 -6.94
C LEU A 84 -6.04 9.39 -6.49
N GLU A 85 -6.23 10.62 -6.97
CA GLU A 85 -5.39 11.76 -6.57
C GLU A 85 -5.74 12.21 -5.16
N GLY A 86 -4.80 12.02 -4.20
CA GLY A 86 -4.96 12.55 -2.85
C GLY A 86 -6.29 12.17 -2.21
N CYS A 87 -6.68 10.89 -2.27
CA CYS A 87 -8.00 10.44 -1.84
C CYS A 87 -8.34 10.93 -0.43
N PHE A 88 -7.45 10.70 0.55
CA PHE A 88 -7.65 11.11 1.93
C PHE A 88 -7.85 12.62 2.09
N ASP A 89 -7.17 13.42 1.30
CA ASP A 89 -7.21 14.89 1.36
C ASP A 89 -8.39 15.49 0.59
N SER A 90 -9.07 14.67 -0.23
CA SER A 90 -10.14 15.12 -1.13
C SER A 90 -11.55 14.72 -0.68
N ILE A 91 -11.69 13.90 0.38
CA ILE A 91 -12.98 13.44 0.88
C ILE A 91 -13.84 14.62 1.32
N ALA A 92 -15.02 14.76 0.73
CA ALA A 92 -15.98 15.81 1.11
C ALA A 92 -16.64 15.46 2.45
N HIS A 93 -16.56 16.37 3.44
CA HIS A 93 -17.05 16.14 4.80
C HIS A 93 -18.54 15.85 4.85
N ASP A 94 -19.37 16.59 4.10
CA ASP A 94 -20.81 16.42 4.07
C ASP A 94 -21.23 15.04 3.57
N GLN A 95 -20.59 14.58 2.49
CA GLN A 95 -20.85 13.26 1.91
C GLN A 95 -20.34 12.14 2.82
N LEU A 96 -19.17 12.32 3.44
CA LEU A 96 -18.65 11.36 4.41
C LEU A 96 -19.60 11.24 5.61
N LEU A 97 -20.03 12.35 6.18
CA LEU A 97 -20.98 12.36 7.29
C LEU A 97 -22.34 11.75 6.89
N ALA A 98 -22.80 11.95 5.65
CA ALA A 98 -23.99 11.28 5.13
C ALA A 98 -23.78 9.74 5.11
N CYS A 99 -22.64 9.25 4.65
CA CYS A 99 -22.32 7.81 4.70
C CYS A 99 -22.26 7.28 6.14
N VAL A 100 -21.62 8.01 7.06
CA VAL A 100 -21.56 7.61 8.48
C VAL A 100 -22.95 7.53 9.10
N ARG A 101 -23.82 8.50 8.83
CA ARG A 101 -25.21 8.57 9.33
C ARG A 101 -26.10 7.41 8.87
N MET A 102 -25.72 6.69 7.83
CA MET A 102 -26.46 5.49 7.40
C MET A 102 -26.46 4.38 8.48
N ARG A 103 -25.45 4.37 9.35
CA ARG A 103 -25.28 3.35 10.40
C ARG A 103 -25.16 3.93 11.80
N VAL A 104 -24.65 5.12 11.95
CA VAL A 104 -24.39 5.77 13.23
C VAL A 104 -25.47 6.83 13.48
N VAL A 105 -26.32 6.58 14.46
CA VAL A 105 -27.41 7.50 14.87
C VAL A 105 -27.06 8.30 16.11
N ASP A 106 -26.01 7.93 16.85
CA ASP A 106 -25.57 8.63 18.06
C ASP A 106 -25.04 10.02 17.71
N GLY A 107 -25.76 11.06 18.13
CA GLY A 107 -25.38 12.44 17.85
C GLY A 107 -24.07 12.88 18.51
N SER A 108 -23.67 12.25 19.63
CA SER A 108 -22.41 12.57 20.30
C SER A 108 -21.21 12.05 19.50
N VAL A 109 -21.32 10.83 18.98
CA VAL A 109 -20.30 10.23 18.09
C VAL A 109 -20.19 11.00 16.78
N LEU A 110 -21.33 11.34 16.15
CA LEU A 110 -21.34 12.15 14.93
C LEU A 110 -20.69 13.51 15.13
N ARG A 111 -20.95 14.17 16.25
CA ARG A 111 -20.33 15.46 16.61
C ARG A 111 -18.82 15.33 16.81
N LEU A 112 -18.34 14.26 17.44
CA LEU A 112 -16.91 14.01 17.58
C LEU A 112 -16.23 13.85 16.22
N ILE A 113 -16.81 13.04 15.32
CA ILE A 113 -16.28 12.85 13.97
C ILE A 113 -16.24 14.19 13.23
N GLU A 114 -17.30 14.97 13.28
CA GLU A 114 -17.36 16.30 12.66
C GLU A 114 -16.30 17.25 13.21
N GLN A 115 -16.08 17.26 14.53
CA GLN A 115 -15.03 18.05 15.17
C GLN A 115 -13.63 17.63 14.70
N TRP A 116 -13.35 16.33 14.56
CA TRP A 116 -12.06 15.86 14.05
C TRP A 116 -11.85 16.20 12.58
N LEU A 117 -12.88 16.13 11.75
CA LEU A 117 -12.80 16.51 10.34
C LEU A 117 -12.53 18.01 10.17
N ASN A 118 -13.17 18.86 10.98
CA ASN A 118 -13.02 20.32 10.96
C ASN A 118 -11.87 20.84 11.83
N ALA A 119 -11.07 19.97 12.43
CA ALA A 119 -9.97 20.38 13.30
C ALA A 119 -8.94 21.21 12.55
N VAL A 120 -8.39 22.23 13.23
CA VAL A 120 -7.34 23.08 12.68
C VAL A 120 -6.05 22.29 12.56
N VAL A 121 -5.42 22.35 11.39
CA VAL A 121 -4.11 21.75 11.13
C VAL A 121 -3.04 22.83 11.32
N GLU A 122 -2.03 22.53 12.14
CA GLU A 122 -0.86 23.38 12.34
C GLU A 122 0.30 22.82 11.50
N GLU A 123 0.77 23.59 10.55
CA GLU A 123 1.90 23.26 9.67
C GLU A 123 3.10 24.13 10.03
N SER A 124 4.30 23.56 10.05
CA SER A 124 5.55 24.32 10.21
C SER A 124 6.22 24.45 8.85
N ASP A 125 6.55 25.67 8.44
CA ASP A 125 7.35 25.90 7.25
C ASP A 125 8.82 25.52 7.45
N LYS A 126 9.65 25.66 6.41
CA LYS A 126 11.08 25.33 6.46
C LYS A 126 11.85 26.24 7.41
N GLU A 127 11.32 27.41 7.73
CA GLU A 127 11.84 28.39 8.66
C GLU A 127 11.35 28.16 10.11
N GLY A 128 10.51 27.13 10.35
CA GLY A 128 9.96 26.81 11.67
C GLY A 128 8.77 27.69 12.08
N ARG A 129 8.22 28.52 11.17
CA ARG A 129 7.03 29.33 11.45
C ARG A 129 5.79 28.44 11.36
N LYS A 130 4.89 28.59 12.33
CA LYS A 130 3.66 27.83 12.43
C LYS A 130 2.52 28.53 11.69
N HIS A 131 1.94 27.85 10.74
CA HIS A 131 0.74 28.28 10.02
C HIS A 131 -0.45 27.40 10.44
N ARG A 132 -1.60 28.02 10.68
CA ARG A 132 -2.83 27.31 11.02
C ARG A 132 -3.80 27.38 9.85
N ARG A 133 -4.24 26.22 9.41
CA ARG A 133 -5.22 26.09 8.34
C ARG A 133 -6.43 25.28 8.83
N ARG A 134 -7.63 25.75 8.50
CA ARG A 134 -8.85 24.97 8.70
C ARG A 134 -8.89 23.85 7.66
N ASN A 135 -9.35 22.70 8.09
CA ASN A 135 -9.50 21.55 7.21
C ASN A 135 -10.93 21.52 6.66
N ASP A 136 -11.13 21.97 5.43
CA ASP A 136 -12.45 22.05 4.79
C ASP A 136 -12.79 20.76 4.00
N LYS A 137 -11.80 19.90 3.75
CA LYS A 137 -11.93 18.63 3.04
C LYS A 137 -10.91 17.63 3.56
N GLY A 138 -11.21 16.36 3.36
CA GLY A 138 -10.31 15.26 3.66
C GLY A 138 -10.33 14.82 5.11
N THR A 139 -9.72 13.66 5.34
CA THR A 139 -9.43 13.15 6.67
C THR A 139 -7.94 13.26 6.90
N PRO A 140 -7.47 13.90 7.99
CA PRO A 140 -6.04 14.06 8.20
C PRO A 140 -5.30 12.72 8.17
N GLN A 141 -4.25 12.63 7.34
CA GLN A 141 -3.41 11.44 7.27
C GLN A 141 -2.65 11.28 8.59
N GLY A 142 -2.88 10.15 9.29
CA GLY A 142 -2.31 9.87 10.61
C GLY A 142 -3.33 9.90 11.75
N GLY A 143 -4.58 10.29 11.51
CA GLY A 143 -5.67 10.08 12.44
C GLY A 143 -5.97 8.60 12.65
N VAL A 144 -6.22 8.19 13.90
CA VAL A 144 -6.50 6.78 14.25
C VAL A 144 -7.77 6.28 13.56
N ILE A 145 -8.79 7.12 13.43
CA ILE A 145 -10.09 6.78 12.82
C ILE A 145 -10.12 7.03 11.30
N SER A 146 -9.16 7.79 10.75
CA SER A 146 -9.16 8.19 9.33
C SER A 146 -9.24 7.01 8.34
N PRO A 147 -8.56 5.87 8.57
CA PRO A 147 -8.68 4.70 7.68
C PRO A 147 -10.09 4.11 7.64
N LEU A 148 -10.79 4.06 8.79
CA LEU A 148 -12.17 3.61 8.86
C LEU A 148 -13.09 4.56 8.09
N LEU A 149 -12.94 5.88 8.30
CA LEU A 149 -13.74 6.89 7.62
C LEU A 149 -13.56 6.84 6.09
N ALA A 150 -12.33 6.67 5.62
CA ALA A 150 -12.05 6.48 4.19
C ALA A 150 -12.71 5.20 3.65
N ASN A 151 -12.67 4.10 4.41
CA ASN A 151 -13.37 2.87 4.02
C ASN A 151 -14.88 3.04 3.96
N ILE A 152 -15.50 3.75 4.91
CA ILE A 152 -16.94 4.06 4.88
C ILE A 152 -17.29 4.86 3.62
N TYR A 153 -16.47 5.85 3.27
CA TYR A 153 -16.69 6.68 2.10
C TYR A 153 -16.60 5.90 0.79
N LEU A 154 -15.54 5.11 0.63
CA LEU A 154 -15.31 4.31 -0.57
C LEU A 154 -16.26 3.09 -0.65
N HIS A 155 -16.79 2.61 0.48
CA HIS A 155 -17.78 1.54 0.51
C HIS A 155 -19.05 1.85 -0.30
N TRP A 156 -19.41 3.14 -0.40
CA TRP A 156 -20.49 3.54 -1.28
C TRP A 156 -20.21 3.12 -2.74
N PHE A 157 -18.99 3.33 -3.22
CA PHE A 157 -18.59 2.88 -4.56
C PHE A 157 -18.64 1.35 -4.67
N ASP A 158 -18.12 0.63 -3.67
CA ASP A 158 -18.18 -0.83 -3.63
C ASP A 158 -19.63 -1.33 -3.77
N HIS A 159 -20.55 -0.69 -3.05
CA HIS A 159 -21.98 -1.03 -3.09
C HIS A 159 -22.61 -0.79 -4.46
N VAL A 160 -22.37 0.38 -5.05
CA VAL A 160 -22.91 0.74 -6.37
C VAL A 160 -22.31 -0.15 -7.47
N PHE A 161 -21.03 -0.53 -7.34
CA PHE A 161 -20.38 -1.45 -8.26
C PHE A 161 -21.04 -2.84 -8.25
N HIS A 162 -21.47 -3.33 -7.07
CA HIS A 162 -22.10 -4.64 -6.90
C HIS A 162 -23.63 -4.62 -6.96
N ALA A 163 -24.24 -3.44 -7.10
CA ALA A 163 -25.69 -3.31 -7.23
C ALA A 163 -26.23 -4.09 -8.44
N LYS A 164 -27.55 -4.37 -8.46
CA LYS A 164 -28.24 -5.14 -9.52
C LYS A 164 -27.93 -4.65 -10.94
N ASN A 165 -27.77 -3.33 -11.11
CA ASN A 165 -27.45 -2.70 -12.39
C ASN A 165 -25.97 -2.27 -12.47
N GLY A 166 -25.13 -2.67 -11.52
CA GLY A 166 -23.71 -2.36 -11.50
C GLY A 166 -22.86 -3.27 -12.38
N PRO A 167 -21.60 -2.92 -12.60
CA PRO A 167 -20.68 -3.67 -13.48
C PRO A 167 -20.47 -5.12 -13.04
N ALA A 168 -20.50 -5.40 -11.72
CA ALA A 168 -20.36 -6.77 -11.23
C ALA A 168 -21.41 -7.72 -11.79
N GLN A 169 -22.65 -7.23 -11.96
CA GLN A 169 -23.77 -8.02 -12.50
C GLN A 169 -23.85 -7.94 -14.03
N ARG A 170 -23.73 -6.73 -14.61
CA ARG A 170 -23.91 -6.50 -16.05
C ARG A 170 -22.82 -7.15 -16.91
N VAL A 171 -21.56 -6.97 -16.54
CA VAL A 171 -20.40 -7.44 -17.32
C VAL A 171 -19.54 -8.44 -16.55
N ARG A 172 -20.04 -8.92 -15.40
CA ARG A 172 -19.33 -9.85 -14.50
C ARG A 172 -17.92 -9.37 -14.16
N ALA A 173 -17.76 -8.06 -13.98
CA ALA A 173 -16.52 -7.47 -13.52
C ALA A 173 -16.29 -7.77 -12.02
N ALA A 174 -15.03 -7.86 -11.62
CA ALA A 174 -14.64 -8.00 -10.23
C ALA A 174 -13.89 -6.75 -9.80
N LEU A 175 -14.24 -6.20 -8.65
CA LEU A 175 -13.54 -5.12 -7.99
C LEU A 175 -12.63 -5.71 -6.92
N VAL A 176 -11.39 -5.24 -6.83
CA VAL A 176 -10.46 -5.53 -5.72
C VAL A 176 -9.90 -4.19 -5.25
N ARG A 177 -10.21 -3.84 -4.00
CA ARG A 177 -9.82 -2.56 -3.40
C ARG A 177 -8.96 -2.78 -2.14
N TYR A 178 -7.87 -2.07 -2.05
CA TYR A 178 -7.02 -2.00 -0.86
C TYR A 178 -6.84 -0.54 -0.45
N ALA A 179 -7.60 -0.07 0.52
CA ALA A 179 -7.75 1.34 0.87
C ALA A 179 -8.25 2.16 -0.33
N ASP A 180 -7.47 3.10 -0.81
CA ASP A 180 -7.71 3.95 -1.98
C ASP A 180 -7.20 3.34 -3.31
N ASP A 181 -6.30 2.37 -3.24
CA ASP A 181 -5.85 1.62 -4.42
C ASP A 181 -6.91 0.60 -4.84
N PHE A 182 -7.33 0.59 -6.10
CA PHE A 182 -8.25 -0.43 -6.59
C PHE A 182 -8.04 -0.82 -8.05
N VAL A 183 -8.39 -2.05 -8.35
CA VAL A 183 -8.40 -2.59 -9.70
C VAL A 183 -9.75 -3.21 -10.03
N VAL A 184 -10.17 -3.02 -11.27
CA VAL A 184 -11.37 -3.67 -11.81
C VAL A 184 -10.96 -4.65 -12.88
N LEU A 185 -11.29 -5.93 -12.68
CA LEU A 185 -10.97 -7.02 -13.59
C LEU A 185 -12.23 -7.45 -14.35
N ALA A 186 -12.14 -7.52 -15.67
CA ALA A 186 -13.25 -7.94 -16.53
C ALA A 186 -12.75 -8.87 -17.67
N ARG A 187 -13.67 -9.55 -18.34
CA ARG A 187 -13.32 -10.32 -19.57
C ARG A 187 -13.01 -9.40 -20.73
N SER A 188 -13.74 -8.28 -20.82
CA SER A 188 -13.52 -7.18 -21.77
C SER A 188 -13.84 -5.87 -21.05
N ALA A 189 -13.03 -4.85 -21.24
CA ALA A 189 -13.32 -3.50 -20.75
C ALA A 189 -13.91 -2.69 -21.91
N GLY A 190 -15.23 -2.61 -21.97
CA GLY A 190 -15.91 -1.66 -22.83
C GLY A 190 -15.82 -0.23 -22.29
N PRO A 191 -16.08 0.79 -23.13
CA PRO A 191 -16.11 2.19 -22.71
C PRO A 191 -17.10 2.44 -21.55
N ASP A 192 -18.20 1.70 -21.50
CA ASP A 192 -19.23 1.79 -20.46
C ASP A 192 -18.70 1.53 -19.04
N LEU A 193 -17.74 0.61 -18.89
CA LEU A 193 -17.14 0.30 -17.59
C LEU A 193 -16.30 1.47 -17.10
N ARG A 194 -15.50 2.05 -17.97
CA ARG A 194 -14.67 3.21 -17.67
C ARG A 194 -15.53 4.42 -17.32
N GLU A 195 -16.53 4.71 -18.16
CA GLU A 195 -17.46 5.82 -17.91
C GLU A 195 -18.21 5.64 -16.59
N PHE A 196 -18.62 4.42 -16.26
CA PHE A 196 -19.25 4.13 -14.98
C PHE A 196 -18.32 4.47 -13.80
N ILE A 197 -17.05 4.03 -13.85
CA ILE A 197 -16.07 4.30 -12.79
C ILE A 197 -15.87 5.81 -12.65
N GLU A 198 -15.57 6.50 -13.75
CA GLU A 198 -15.35 7.96 -13.76
C GLU A 198 -16.57 8.71 -13.22
N LYS A 199 -17.76 8.40 -13.70
CA LYS A 199 -19.01 9.06 -13.26
C LYS A 199 -19.32 8.83 -11.78
N LYS A 200 -18.99 7.66 -11.23
CA LYS A 200 -19.25 7.37 -9.81
C LYS A 200 -18.19 7.95 -8.89
N ILE A 201 -16.94 7.86 -9.26
CA ILE A 201 -15.82 8.39 -8.48
C ILE A 201 -15.81 9.92 -8.53
N GLU A 202 -15.83 10.51 -9.75
CA GLU A 202 -15.72 11.95 -9.89
C GLU A 202 -17.06 12.67 -9.67
N GLY A 203 -18.16 12.09 -10.13
CA GLY A 203 -19.47 12.74 -10.05
C GLY A 203 -20.09 12.70 -8.67
N TRP A 204 -20.10 11.57 -7.97
CA TRP A 204 -20.73 11.47 -6.64
C TRP A 204 -19.74 11.59 -5.49
N LEU A 205 -18.61 10.84 -5.54
CA LEU A 205 -17.60 10.94 -4.48
C LEU A 205 -16.77 12.23 -4.58
N GLY A 206 -16.82 12.96 -5.69
CA GLY A 206 -16.02 14.17 -5.88
C GLY A 206 -14.51 13.95 -5.81
N LEU A 207 -14.07 12.69 -5.93
CA LEU A 207 -12.65 12.32 -5.97
C LEU A 207 -12.12 12.47 -7.40
N ARG A 208 -10.84 12.70 -7.55
CA ARG A 208 -10.19 12.80 -8.86
C ARG A 208 -9.46 11.53 -9.21
N ILE A 209 -9.67 11.06 -10.43
CA ILE A 209 -8.92 9.94 -10.99
C ILE A 209 -7.66 10.49 -11.66
N ASN A 210 -6.50 9.99 -11.28
CA ASN A 210 -5.23 10.32 -11.91
C ASN A 210 -5.16 9.68 -13.31
N ARG A 211 -5.46 10.46 -14.34
CA ARG A 211 -5.53 9.95 -15.73
C ARG A 211 -4.17 9.54 -16.30
N GLU A 212 -3.08 10.08 -15.77
CA GLU A 212 -1.72 9.72 -16.23
C GLU A 212 -1.30 8.34 -15.73
N LYS A 213 -1.75 7.98 -14.52
CA LYS A 213 -1.44 6.68 -13.90
C LYS A 213 -2.52 5.63 -14.18
N THR A 214 -3.77 6.06 -14.38
CA THR A 214 -4.89 5.17 -14.69
C THR A 214 -4.74 4.57 -16.07
N ARG A 215 -4.78 3.26 -16.15
CA ARG A 215 -4.61 2.53 -17.42
C ARG A 215 -5.53 1.32 -17.50
N VAL A 216 -5.93 1.01 -18.72
CA VAL A 216 -6.63 -0.24 -19.03
C VAL A 216 -5.66 -1.14 -19.76
N VAL A 217 -5.41 -2.32 -19.20
CA VAL A 217 -4.41 -3.27 -19.70
C VAL A 217 -5.07 -4.63 -19.93
N ASN A 218 -4.87 -5.20 -21.11
CA ASN A 218 -5.23 -6.60 -21.37
C ASN A 218 -4.01 -7.49 -21.09
N LEU A 219 -4.01 -8.19 -19.97
CA LEU A 219 -2.88 -9.02 -19.52
C LEU A 219 -2.63 -10.27 -20.39
N ARG A 220 -3.46 -10.53 -21.41
CA ARG A 220 -3.18 -11.57 -22.44
C ARG A 220 -2.22 -11.08 -23.52
N GLU A 221 -2.06 -9.78 -23.66
CA GLU A 221 -1.13 -9.19 -24.60
C GLU A 221 0.32 -9.42 -24.16
N GLN A 222 1.20 -9.47 -25.14
CA GLN A 222 2.62 -9.68 -24.88
C GLN A 222 3.17 -8.48 -24.11
N SER A 223 3.95 -8.75 -23.07
CA SER A 223 4.58 -7.74 -22.20
C SER A 223 3.61 -6.92 -21.34
N ALA A 224 2.31 -7.24 -21.34
CA ALA A 224 1.36 -6.58 -20.44
C ALA A 224 1.61 -6.98 -18.97
N VAL A 225 1.63 -5.99 -18.07
CA VAL A 225 1.90 -6.16 -16.65
C VAL A 225 0.93 -5.31 -15.84
N LEU A 226 0.33 -5.91 -14.82
CA LEU A 226 -0.37 -5.20 -13.76
C LEU A 226 0.56 -5.11 -12.54
N GLU A 227 0.79 -3.92 -12.03
CA GLU A 227 1.45 -3.70 -10.73
C GLU A 227 0.40 -3.35 -9.68
N PHE A 228 0.32 -4.10 -8.59
CA PHE A 228 -0.59 -3.84 -7.49
C PHE A 228 0.05 -4.24 -6.16
N LEU A 229 -0.03 -3.37 -5.16
CA LEU A 229 0.53 -3.57 -3.81
C LEU A 229 2.00 -4.03 -3.80
N GLY A 230 2.80 -3.58 -4.75
CA GLY A 230 4.21 -3.94 -4.85
C GLY A 230 4.51 -5.23 -5.61
N ASP A 231 3.50 -6.02 -5.93
CA ASP A 231 3.61 -7.18 -6.81
C ASP A 231 3.27 -6.82 -8.26
N SER A 232 3.77 -7.61 -9.20
CA SER A 232 3.46 -7.56 -10.63
C SER A 232 2.84 -8.87 -11.10
N PHE A 233 1.76 -8.77 -11.86
CA PHE A 233 1.08 -9.89 -12.49
C PHE A 233 1.32 -9.86 -14.00
N ARG A 234 1.73 -11.00 -14.56
CA ARG A 234 1.91 -11.19 -16.01
C ARG A 234 1.62 -12.63 -16.41
N LEU A 235 1.31 -12.84 -17.67
CA LEU A 235 1.07 -14.17 -18.24
C LEU A 235 2.36 -14.72 -18.84
N ASP A 236 3.07 -15.56 -18.11
CA ASP A 236 4.34 -16.17 -18.51
C ASP A 236 4.12 -17.55 -19.16
N ARG A 237 5.11 -17.96 -19.97
CA ARG A 237 5.22 -19.31 -20.49
C ARG A 237 6.03 -20.18 -19.56
N ASP A 238 5.67 -21.45 -19.44
CA ASP A 238 6.47 -22.41 -18.71
C ASP A 238 7.85 -22.58 -19.36
N ARG A 239 8.90 -22.49 -18.56
CA ARG A 239 10.30 -22.63 -19.01
C ARG A 239 10.73 -24.07 -19.22
N HIS A 240 9.93 -25.06 -18.76
CA HIS A 240 10.25 -26.48 -18.88
C HIS A 240 9.74 -27.14 -20.17
N GLY A 241 9.50 -26.35 -21.22
CA GLY A 241 9.08 -26.85 -22.54
C GLY A 241 7.61 -27.28 -22.64
N ARG A 242 6.84 -27.15 -21.54
CA ARG A 242 5.39 -27.34 -21.58
C ARG A 242 4.77 -26.13 -22.24
N LYS A 243 3.90 -26.34 -23.24
CA LYS A 243 3.20 -25.22 -23.93
C LYS A 243 2.15 -24.51 -23.02
N MET A 244 2.32 -24.58 -21.71
CA MET A 244 1.40 -24.00 -20.73
C MET A 244 1.78 -22.55 -20.43
N ARG A 245 0.75 -21.73 -20.23
CA ARG A 245 0.90 -20.37 -19.69
C ARG A 245 0.37 -20.36 -18.27
N TYR A 246 0.99 -19.55 -17.41
CA TYR A 246 0.57 -19.39 -16.04
C TYR A 246 0.63 -17.92 -15.61
N TRP A 247 -0.22 -17.55 -14.67
CA TRP A 247 -0.18 -16.22 -14.06
C TRP A 247 0.99 -16.16 -13.09
N ASN A 248 2.00 -15.41 -13.46
CA ASN A 248 3.16 -15.16 -12.64
C ASN A 248 2.88 -13.93 -11.76
N MET A 249 3.05 -14.09 -10.45
CA MET A 249 3.02 -13.03 -9.47
C MET A 249 4.41 -12.94 -8.84
N GLN A 250 5.04 -11.78 -8.89
CA GLN A 250 6.39 -11.56 -8.37
C GLN A 250 6.57 -10.10 -7.94
N PRO A 251 7.59 -9.78 -7.11
CA PRO A 251 7.89 -8.38 -6.77
C PRO A 251 8.01 -7.52 -8.02
N SER A 252 7.40 -6.33 -8.01
CA SER A 252 7.52 -5.38 -9.11
C SER A 252 8.93 -4.80 -9.19
N GLU A 253 9.33 -4.30 -10.36
CA GLU A 253 10.63 -3.63 -10.53
C GLU A 253 10.81 -2.44 -9.57
N LYS A 254 9.73 -1.73 -9.28
CA LYS A 254 9.72 -0.64 -8.28
C LYS A 254 9.99 -1.17 -6.87
N ALA A 255 9.39 -2.30 -6.50
CA ALA A 255 9.62 -2.93 -5.21
C ALA A 255 11.08 -3.41 -5.08
N LEU A 256 11.64 -4.03 -6.13
CA LEU A 256 13.05 -4.43 -6.18
C LEU A 256 13.99 -3.22 -6.10
N ALA A 257 13.68 -2.14 -6.79
CA ALA A 257 14.49 -0.92 -6.75
C ALA A 257 14.49 -0.30 -5.35
N ARG A 258 13.33 -0.21 -4.68
CA ARG A 258 13.21 0.26 -3.29
C ARG A 258 13.99 -0.63 -2.34
N GLU A 259 13.90 -1.94 -2.50
CA GLU A 259 14.64 -2.89 -1.66
C GLU A 259 16.15 -2.73 -1.84
N ARG A 260 16.64 -2.63 -3.07
CA ARG A 260 18.05 -2.36 -3.33
C ARG A 260 18.53 -1.05 -2.70
N GLU A 261 17.71 0.00 -2.73
CA GLU A 261 18.04 1.28 -2.09
C GLU A 261 18.06 1.17 -0.56
N LYS A 262 17.07 0.49 0.04
CA LYS A 262 17.03 0.23 1.48
C LYS A 262 18.27 -0.54 1.93
N LEU A 263 18.65 -1.57 1.21
CA LEU A 263 19.87 -2.36 1.46
C LEU A 263 21.15 -1.53 1.30
N ARG A 264 21.20 -0.56 0.37
CA ARG A 264 22.31 0.41 0.29
C ARG A 264 22.41 1.26 1.54
N GLY A 265 21.29 1.70 2.10
CA GLY A 265 21.23 2.44 3.35
C GLY A 265 21.69 1.61 4.54
N LEU A 266 21.24 0.36 4.64
CA LEU A 266 21.61 -0.56 5.71
C LEU A 266 23.11 -0.97 5.65
N ILE A 267 23.65 -1.19 4.45
CA ILE A 267 25.05 -1.64 4.24
C ILE A 267 25.87 -0.49 3.64
N ASN A 268 25.91 0.66 4.31
CA ASN A 268 26.71 1.80 3.85
C ASN A 268 28.06 1.90 4.59
N HIS A 269 28.98 2.71 4.06
CA HIS A 269 30.31 2.88 4.62
C HIS A 269 30.32 3.59 5.98
N ARG A 270 29.32 4.45 6.26
CA ARG A 270 29.20 5.16 7.53
C ARG A 270 28.90 4.22 8.72
N ARG A 271 28.52 2.97 8.44
CA ARG A 271 28.23 1.93 9.44
C ARG A 271 29.39 0.94 9.60
N CYS A 272 30.58 1.23 9.08
CA CYS A 272 31.75 0.36 9.23
C CYS A 272 32.23 0.20 10.67
N PHE A 273 31.87 1.10 11.58
CA PHE A 273 32.15 1.01 13.01
C PHE A 273 31.25 -0.01 13.74
N GLN A 274 30.07 -0.31 13.21
CA GLN A 274 29.12 -1.22 13.85
C GLN A 274 29.65 -2.66 13.87
N PRO A 275 29.51 -3.40 15.00
CA PRO A 275 29.87 -4.82 15.06
C PRO A 275 29.15 -5.62 13.96
N LEU A 276 29.91 -6.50 13.31
CA LEU A 276 29.39 -7.25 12.16
C LEU A 276 28.18 -8.15 12.49
N PRO A 277 28.16 -8.85 13.66
CA PRO A 277 27.00 -9.64 14.06
C PRO A 277 25.70 -8.81 14.22
N GLU A 278 25.80 -7.57 14.72
CA GLU A 278 24.67 -6.66 14.87
C GLU A 278 24.14 -6.23 13.49
N LEU A 279 25.04 -5.82 12.59
CA LEU A 279 24.70 -5.44 11.23
C LEU A 279 23.99 -6.60 10.50
N ILE A 280 24.52 -7.82 10.61
CA ILE A 280 23.93 -9.02 10.00
C ILE A 280 22.56 -9.33 10.65
N GLY A 281 22.44 -9.18 11.96
CA GLY A 281 21.18 -9.37 12.67
C GLY A 281 20.08 -8.41 12.19
N GLU A 282 20.39 -7.13 12.01
CA GLU A 282 19.46 -6.13 11.45
C GLU A 282 19.09 -6.46 10.01
N LEU A 283 20.09 -6.82 9.21
CA LEU A 283 19.89 -7.18 7.80
C LEU A 283 18.99 -8.41 7.66
N ASN A 284 19.21 -9.44 8.50
CA ASN A 284 18.39 -10.65 8.49
C ASN A 284 16.93 -10.36 8.87
N ARG A 285 16.69 -9.52 9.88
CA ARG A 285 15.32 -9.12 10.23
C ARG A 285 14.61 -8.45 9.06
N HIS A 286 15.30 -7.52 8.39
CA HIS A 286 14.76 -6.83 7.23
C HIS A 286 14.49 -7.80 6.05
N LEU A 287 15.46 -8.64 5.70
CA LEU A 287 15.34 -9.62 4.62
C LEU A 287 14.20 -10.62 4.87
N ARG A 288 14.04 -11.11 6.11
CA ARG A 288 12.93 -12.00 6.46
C ARG A 288 11.59 -11.31 6.27
N GLY A 289 11.44 -10.06 6.75
CA GLY A 289 10.21 -9.30 6.57
C GLY A 289 9.85 -9.13 5.10
N TRP A 290 10.84 -8.74 4.28
CA TRP A 290 10.66 -8.56 2.84
C TRP A 290 10.31 -9.87 2.14
N ALA A 291 11.04 -10.95 2.43
CA ALA A 291 10.76 -12.26 1.85
C ALA A 291 9.39 -12.82 2.27
N ASN A 292 8.99 -12.63 3.52
CA ASN A 292 7.67 -13.06 3.99
C ASN A 292 6.53 -12.37 3.24
N TYR A 293 6.72 -11.10 2.87
CA TYR A 293 5.73 -10.39 2.06
C TYR A 293 5.65 -10.95 0.64
N PHE A 294 6.78 -11.13 -0.03
CA PHE A 294 6.82 -11.50 -1.45
C PHE A 294 6.87 -13.01 -1.76
N ARG A 295 6.83 -13.88 -0.75
CA ARG A 295 6.89 -15.34 -0.97
C ARG A 295 5.61 -15.96 -1.52
N ALA A 296 4.50 -15.22 -1.52
CA ALA A 296 3.21 -15.72 -1.98
C ALA A 296 3.17 -16.02 -3.49
N GLY A 297 4.13 -15.45 -4.27
CA GLY A 297 4.24 -15.63 -5.71
C GLY A 297 5.45 -16.44 -6.15
N TYR A 298 5.83 -16.30 -7.41
CA TYR A 298 7.00 -16.97 -8.01
C TYR A 298 8.27 -16.11 -7.87
N SER A 299 8.62 -15.74 -6.64
CA SER A 299 9.64 -14.74 -6.32
C SER A 299 11.09 -15.25 -6.35
N ARG A 300 11.33 -16.49 -6.79
CA ARG A 300 12.68 -17.12 -6.77
C ARG A 300 13.74 -16.29 -7.49
N GLU A 301 13.42 -15.67 -8.62
CA GLU A 301 14.38 -14.83 -9.38
C GLU A 301 14.67 -13.55 -8.62
N ALA A 302 13.64 -12.88 -8.11
CA ALA A 302 13.75 -11.69 -7.28
C ALA A 302 14.62 -11.95 -6.03
N PHE A 303 14.41 -13.08 -5.36
CA PHE A 303 15.20 -13.47 -4.20
C PHE A 303 16.67 -13.69 -4.56
N ARG A 304 16.96 -14.35 -5.67
CA ARG A 304 18.35 -14.51 -6.17
C ARG A 304 19.01 -13.18 -6.46
N GLU A 305 18.27 -12.24 -7.05
CA GLU A 305 18.79 -10.90 -7.35
C GLU A 305 19.13 -10.14 -6.06
N ILE A 306 18.23 -10.15 -5.07
CA ILE A 306 18.44 -9.50 -3.79
C ILE A 306 19.61 -10.15 -3.04
N ASN A 307 19.68 -11.49 -3.00
CA ASN A 307 20.83 -12.20 -2.41
C ASN A 307 22.16 -11.81 -3.07
N ALA A 308 22.19 -11.70 -4.40
CA ALA A 308 23.39 -11.26 -5.13
C ALA A 308 23.76 -9.81 -4.78
N HIS A 309 22.74 -8.92 -4.68
CA HIS A 309 22.93 -7.53 -4.27
C HIS A 309 23.52 -7.43 -2.86
N VAL A 310 22.94 -8.12 -1.88
CA VAL A 310 23.41 -8.16 -0.48
C VAL A 310 24.85 -8.66 -0.41
N ARG A 311 25.16 -9.78 -1.06
CA ARG A 311 26.51 -10.35 -1.11
C ARG A 311 27.53 -9.36 -1.66
N LYS A 312 27.23 -8.69 -2.78
CA LYS A 312 28.07 -7.67 -3.39
C LYS A 312 28.31 -6.48 -2.46
N ARG A 313 27.25 -6.04 -1.76
CA ARG A 313 27.32 -4.91 -0.82
C ARG A 313 28.14 -5.26 0.42
N LEU A 314 27.90 -6.43 1.03
CA LEU A 314 28.64 -6.87 2.22
C LEU A 314 30.11 -7.12 1.90
N ALA A 315 30.44 -7.72 0.75
CA ALA A 315 31.84 -7.88 0.33
C ALA A 315 32.58 -6.53 0.22
N ARG A 316 31.89 -5.49 -0.32
CA ARG A 316 32.47 -4.13 -0.37
C ARG A 316 32.58 -3.51 1.03
N HIS A 317 31.59 -3.70 1.88
CA HIS A 317 31.59 -3.22 3.24
C HIS A 317 32.74 -3.81 4.05
N LEU A 318 32.96 -5.12 3.98
CA LEU A 318 34.08 -5.81 4.64
C LEU A 318 35.46 -5.31 4.17
N ARG A 319 35.63 -5.05 2.87
CA ARG A 319 36.86 -4.49 2.33
C ARG A 319 37.19 -3.08 2.82
N ARG A 320 36.18 -2.31 3.24
CA ARG A 320 36.31 -0.93 3.70
C ARG A 320 36.48 -0.80 5.21
N ARG A 321 36.25 -1.87 5.98
CA ARG A 321 36.40 -1.86 7.44
C ARG A 321 37.83 -1.75 7.93
N SER A 322 38.79 -2.08 7.10
CA SER A 322 40.20 -2.09 7.46
C SER A 322 41.04 -1.63 6.26
N GLN A 323 42.20 -1.03 6.54
CA GLN A 323 43.19 -0.69 5.52
C GLN A 323 43.74 -1.93 4.83
N ARG A 324 43.78 -3.08 5.51
CA ARG A 324 44.10 -4.37 4.91
C ARG A 324 42.87 -4.87 4.14
N GLY A 325 43.05 -5.09 2.81
CA GLY A 325 41.95 -5.57 1.97
C GLY A 325 41.44 -6.92 2.47
N TRP A 326 40.17 -6.93 2.88
CA TRP A 326 39.52 -8.16 3.33
C TRP A 326 39.43 -9.17 2.17
N ARG A 327 39.73 -10.41 2.47
CA ARG A 327 39.52 -11.58 1.60
C ARG A 327 38.94 -12.71 2.46
N PRO A 328 38.05 -13.56 1.92
CA PRO A 328 37.61 -14.75 2.64
C PRO A 328 38.80 -15.67 2.92
N ALA A 329 38.69 -16.55 3.91
CA ALA A 329 39.70 -17.52 4.25
C ALA A 329 40.03 -18.37 3.00
N LYS A 330 41.27 -18.82 2.91
CA LYS A 330 41.74 -19.63 1.78
C LYS A 330 40.84 -20.88 1.62
N GLY A 331 40.35 -21.13 0.44
CA GLY A 331 39.40 -22.22 0.16
C GLY A 331 37.92 -21.92 0.45
N THR A 332 37.59 -20.73 1.00
CA THR A 332 36.22 -20.36 1.32
C THR A 332 35.69 -19.33 0.32
N THR A 333 34.47 -19.51 -0.17
CA THR A 333 33.82 -18.52 -1.01
C THR A 333 33.24 -17.37 -0.16
N VAL A 334 33.07 -16.20 -0.79
CA VAL A 334 32.37 -15.06 -0.13
C VAL A 334 30.99 -15.48 0.40
N TYR A 335 30.29 -16.32 -0.35
CA TYR A 335 28.99 -16.87 0.05
C TYR A 335 29.09 -17.68 1.35
N ALA A 336 29.98 -18.69 1.38
CA ALA A 336 30.16 -19.54 2.56
C ALA A 336 30.61 -18.73 3.77
N HIS A 337 31.54 -17.77 3.59
CA HIS A 337 31.98 -16.90 4.68
C HIS A 337 30.84 -16.07 5.28
N LEU A 338 30.00 -15.42 4.44
CA LEU A 338 28.86 -14.63 4.92
C LEU A 338 27.81 -15.50 5.60
N HIS A 339 27.61 -16.73 5.11
CA HIS A 339 26.72 -17.71 5.76
C HIS A 339 27.24 -18.10 7.16
N HIS A 340 28.55 -18.37 7.31
CA HIS A 340 29.17 -18.63 8.62
C HIS A 340 29.03 -17.44 9.60
N LEU A 341 28.99 -16.21 9.08
CA LEU A 341 28.70 -15.03 9.88
C LEU A 341 27.22 -14.87 10.24
N GLY A 342 26.37 -15.83 9.85
CA GLY A 342 24.94 -15.87 10.16
C GLY A 342 24.04 -15.16 9.16
N LEU A 343 24.54 -14.75 7.98
CA LEU A 343 23.67 -14.16 6.94
C LEU A 343 22.70 -15.22 6.40
N ILE A 344 21.41 -14.89 6.40
CA ILE A 344 20.38 -15.70 5.73
C ILE A 344 20.39 -15.44 4.22
N TYR A 345 19.94 -16.42 3.46
CA TYR A 345 19.63 -16.30 2.05
C TYR A 345 18.16 -16.57 1.83
N LEU A 346 17.53 -15.78 0.95
CA LEU A 346 16.11 -15.83 0.60
C LEU A 346 15.87 -16.97 -0.42
#